data_38cad87456849a72215496e60dd3066e
#
_entry.id   38cad87456849a72215496e60dd3066e
#
_cell.length_a   1.000
_cell.length_b   1.000
_cell.length_c   1.000
_cell.angle_alpha   90.00
_cell.angle_beta   90.00
_cell.angle_gamma   90.00
#
_symmetry.space_group_name_H-M   'P 1'
#
loop_
_entity.id
_entity.type
_entity.pdbx_description
1 polymer ?
#
loop_
_entity_poly.entity_id
_entity_poly.type
_entity_poly.pdbx_seq_one_letter_code
_entity_poly.pdbx_strand_id
1 'polypeptide(L)'
;MGFLTPMHELGEYLKWTRSGEIQLPDFQRGYKWEDERIRQLLVTVLRGHPMGAVMLLKTGNSQVRFKPRAIEGVHLTPGTEAKYLLLDGQQRLTSLTQALSGNGVVATKDSRGRLLDRRYFVHMETALSDSNRVDEAVISVPADGVVRSNFGKDVVLDLGDQDKQHEHGYFPLNLLYGDFMSWILELQNPAPGKHFHD
;
A
#
# COMPACT_ATOMS: atom_id res chain seq x y z
N MET A 1 -14.66 26.76 15.61
CA MET A 1 -13.89 25.69 14.97
C MET A 1 -13.35 26.22 13.67
N GLY A 2 -12.04 26.17 13.44
CA GLY A 2 -11.43 26.57 12.18
C GLY A 2 -11.03 25.33 11.38
N PHE A 3 -11.19 25.36 10.04
CA PHE A 3 -10.59 24.39 9.15
C PHE A 3 -9.13 24.76 8.93
N LEU A 4 -8.22 23.78 9.05
CA LEU A 4 -6.82 23.90 8.69
C LEU A 4 -6.59 23.00 7.48
N THR A 5 -5.79 23.46 6.54
CA THR A 5 -5.36 22.69 5.37
C THR A 5 -3.84 22.50 5.39
N PRO A 6 -3.29 21.77 6.40
CA PRO A 6 -1.87 21.47 6.43
C PRO A 6 -1.51 20.53 5.29
N MET A 7 -0.33 20.72 4.73
CA MET A 7 0.26 19.76 3.79
C MET A 7 1.15 18.81 4.58
N HIS A 8 0.90 17.52 4.44
CA HIS A 8 1.69 16.45 5.04
C HIS A 8 2.14 15.48 3.95
N GLU A 9 3.30 14.91 4.12
CA GLU A 9 3.79 13.85 3.24
C GLU A 9 3.02 12.55 3.44
N LEU A 10 2.89 11.75 2.40
CA LEU A 10 2.20 10.45 2.48
C LEU A 10 2.81 9.55 3.56
N GLY A 11 4.15 9.54 3.70
CA GLY A 11 4.85 8.77 4.73
C GLY A 11 4.40 9.09 6.16
N GLU A 12 4.07 10.37 6.45
CA GLU A 12 3.54 10.77 7.76
C GLU A 12 2.15 10.17 7.99
N TYR A 13 1.26 10.22 6.99
CA TYR A 13 -0.07 9.59 7.08
C TYR A 13 0.03 8.08 7.32
N LEU A 14 0.92 7.39 6.60
CA LEU A 14 1.16 5.95 6.79
C LEU A 14 1.68 5.64 8.20
N LYS A 15 2.57 6.48 8.74
CA LYS A 15 3.05 6.36 10.12
C LYS A 15 1.91 6.54 11.12
N TRP A 16 1.09 7.58 10.97
CA TRP A 16 -0.02 7.86 11.89
C TRP A 16 -1.12 6.81 11.85
N THR A 17 -1.39 6.22 10.69
CA THR A 17 -2.35 5.10 10.59
C THR A 17 -1.83 3.85 11.28
N ARG A 18 -0.55 3.52 11.10
CA ARG A 18 0.08 2.35 11.70
C ARG A 18 0.24 2.48 13.22
N SER A 19 0.54 3.68 13.72
CA SER A 19 0.63 3.95 15.15
C SER A 19 -0.73 4.06 15.84
N GLY A 20 -1.82 4.17 15.08
CA GLY A 20 -3.16 4.40 15.60
C GLY A 20 -3.47 5.85 15.98
N GLU A 21 -2.60 6.79 15.62
CA GLU A 21 -2.89 8.22 15.74
C GLU A 21 -4.07 8.63 14.86
N ILE A 22 -4.16 8.05 13.65
CA ILE A 22 -5.35 8.13 12.78
C ILE A 22 -6.14 6.83 12.91
N GLN A 23 -7.40 6.93 13.28
CA GLN A 23 -8.33 5.82 13.35
C GLN A 23 -9.64 6.20 12.62
N LEU A 24 -10.50 5.21 12.39
CA LEU A 24 -11.84 5.42 11.81
C LEU A 24 -12.86 5.63 12.90
N PRO A 25 -13.86 6.50 12.70
CA PRO A 25 -15.04 6.49 13.54
C PRO A 25 -15.88 5.23 13.26
N ASP A 26 -16.62 4.76 14.27
CA ASP A 26 -17.41 3.52 14.24
C ASP A 26 -18.51 3.49 13.18
N PHE A 27 -19.03 4.65 12.77
CA PHE A 27 -20.06 4.74 11.72
C PHE A 27 -19.51 4.59 10.29
N GLN A 28 -18.19 4.61 10.08
CA GLN A 28 -17.61 4.44 8.75
C GLN A 28 -17.85 3.02 8.24
N ARG A 29 -18.30 2.92 6.98
CA ARG A 29 -18.45 1.63 6.29
C ARG A 29 -17.11 0.89 6.19
N GLY A 30 -17.17 -0.45 6.09
CA GLY A 30 -15.99 -1.27 5.89
C GLY A 30 -15.28 -1.00 4.56
N TYR A 31 -14.04 -1.45 4.48
CA TYR A 31 -13.20 -1.35 3.30
C TYR A 31 -13.75 -2.21 2.14
N LYS A 32 -13.81 -1.65 0.92
CA LYS A 32 -14.48 -2.29 -0.23
C LYS A 32 -13.83 -2.02 -1.59
N TRP A 33 -12.61 -1.51 -1.65
CA TRP A 33 -12.01 -1.17 -2.93
C TRP A 33 -11.66 -2.41 -3.77
N GLU A 34 -11.77 -2.24 -5.08
CA GLU A 34 -11.38 -3.22 -6.09
C GLU A 34 -9.89 -3.13 -6.37
N ASP A 35 -9.29 -4.26 -6.73
CA ASP A 35 -7.86 -4.42 -7.02
C ASP A 35 -7.36 -3.37 -8.03
N GLU A 36 -8.05 -3.20 -9.15
CA GLU A 36 -7.66 -2.22 -10.16
C GLU A 36 -7.68 -0.77 -9.66
N ARG A 37 -8.61 -0.40 -8.79
CA ARG A 37 -8.64 0.94 -8.19
C ARG A 37 -7.45 1.19 -7.27
N ILE A 38 -6.98 0.16 -6.58
CA ILE A 38 -5.81 0.24 -5.72
C ILE A 38 -4.56 0.40 -6.59
N ARG A 39 -4.45 -0.40 -7.66
CA ARG A 39 -3.36 -0.30 -8.63
C ARG A 39 -3.26 1.13 -9.21
N GLN A 40 -4.37 1.70 -9.66
CA GLN A 40 -4.43 3.06 -10.19
C GLN A 40 -4.08 4.13 -9.15
N LEU A 41 -4.46 3.94 -7.89
CA LEU A 41 -4.06 4.83 -6.81
C LEU A 41 -2.53 4.79 -6.60
N LEU A 42 -1.93 3.61 -6.63
CA LEU A 42 -0.47 3.44 -6.52
C LEU A 42 0.26 4.09 -7.69
N VAL A 43 -0.24 3.95 -8.92
CA VAL A 43 0.27 4.67 -10.11
C VAL A 43 0.21 6.19 -9.90
N THR A 44 -0.92 6.70 -9.37
CA THR A 44 -1.10 8.11 -9.07
C THR A 44 -0.04 8.62 -8.09
N VAL A 45 0.23 7.85 -7.03
CA VAL A 45 1.25 8.17 -6.01
C VAL A 45 2.65 8.14 -6.61
N LEU A 46 2.99 7.12 -7.39
CA LEU A 46 4.32 6.98 -8.01
C LEU A 46 4.60 8.09 -9.05
N ARG A 47 3.56 8.61 -9.70
CA ARG A 47 3.67 9.78 -10.60
C ARG A 47 3.76 11.10 -9.85
N GLY A 48 3.68 11.12 -8.53
CA GLY A 48 3.62 12.37 -7.74
C GLY A 48 2.34 13.18 -7.97
N HIS A 49 1.29 12.56 -8.50
CA HIS A 49 0.01 13.25 -8.73
C HIS A 49 -0.81 13.31 -7.43
N PRO A 50 -1.66 14.35 -7.28
CA PRO A 50 -2.53 14.45 -6.12
C PRO A 50 -3.48 13.26 -5.99
N MET A 51 -3.46 12.58 -4.86
CA MET A 51 -4.36 11.46 -4.56
C MET A 51 -5.74 11.90 -4.02
N GLY A 52 -5.99 13.21 -3.96
CA GLY A 52 -7.20 13.82 -3.39
C GLY A 52 -7.03 14.21 -1.91
N ALA A 53 -8.00 14.92 -1.36
CA ALA A 53 -7.99 15.39 0.02
C ALA A 53 -8.29 14.25 1.03
N VAL A 54 -7.68 14.34 2.20
CA VAL A 54 -7.98 13.51 3.38
C VAL A 54 -8.58 14.44 4.44
N MET A 55 -9.77 14.08 4.97
CA MET A 55 -10.42 14.88 6.00
C MET A 55 -10.26 14.21 7.37
N LEU A 56 -9.64 14.93 8.29
CA LEU A 56 -9.36 14.47 9.64
C LEU A 56 -10.11 15.35 10.66
N LEU A 57 -10.73 14.72 11.63
CA LEU A 57 -11.32 15.36 12.81
C LEU A 57 -10.38 15.14 13.99
N LYS A 58 -9.87 16.23 14.59
CA LYS A 58 -9.07 16.15 15.82
C LYS A 58 -9.94 15.68 16.99
N THR A 59 -9.45 14.67 17.72
CA THR A 59 -10.08 14.15 18.92
C THR A 59 -9.86 15.06 20.16
N GLY A 60 -10.45 14.71 21.29
CA GLY A 60 -10.30 15.47 22.54
C GLY A 60 -11.34 16.59 22.73
N ASN A 61 -12.30 16.72 21.82
CA ASN A 61 -13.43 17.61 21.99
C ASN A 61 -14.56 16.89 22.75
N SER A 62 -15.02 17.44 23.87
CA SER A 62 -16.10 16.87 24.70
C SER A 62 -17.46 16.75 23.99
N GLN A 63 -17.67 17.50 22.90
CA GLN A 63 -18.89 17.49 22.11
C GLN A 63 -18.93 16.40 21.02
N VAL A 64 -17.78 15.79 20.68
CA VAL A 64 -17.67 14.78 19.62
C VAL A 64 -17.28 13.45 20.25
N ARG A 65 -18.22 12.52 20.33
CA ARG A 65 -18.03 11.20 20.95
C ARG A 65 -18.26 10.10 19.92
N PHE A 66 -17.30 9.91 19.02
CA PHE A 66 -17.25 8.73 18.17
C PHE A 66 -16.32 7.69 18.79
N LYS A 67 -16.72 6.42 18.74
CA LYS A 67 -15.86 5.31 19.15
C LYS A 67 -14.82 5.06 18.06
N PRO A 68 -13.51 5.21 18.36
CA PRO A 68 -12.47 4.94 17.38
C PRO A 68 -12.34 3.44 17.11
N ARG A 69 -11.98 3.08 15.87
CA ARG A 69 -11.54 1.76 15.50
C ARG A 69 -10.32 1.82 14.57
N ALA A 70 -9.48 0.81 14.59
CA ALA A 70 -8.34 0.72 13.70
C ALA A 70 -8.76 0.77 12.22
N ILE A 71 -7.87 1.29 11.38
CA ILE A 71 -7.96 1.13 9.93
C ILE A 71 -7.80 -0.37 9.61
N GLU A 72 -8.54 -0.88 8.63
CA GLU A 72 -8.49 -2.28 8.23
C GLU A 72 -7.05 -2.69 7.85
N GLY A 73 -6.62 -3.82 8.37
CA GLY A 73 -5.24 -4.34 8.21
C GLY A 73 -4.22 -3.78 9.20
N VAL A 74 -4.62 -2.86 10.10
CA VAL A 74 -3.76 -2.34 11.17
C VAL A 74 -4.14 -2.98 12.50
N HIS A 75 -3.15 -3.58 13.17
CA HIS A 75 -3.32 -4.17 14.50
C HIS A 75 -2.78 -3.19 15.55
N LEU A 76 -3.67 -2.67 16.39
CA LEU A 76 -3.33 -1.74 17.45
C LEU A 76 -3.32 -2.44 18.81
N THR A 77 -2.43 -1.97 19.69
CA THR A 77 -2.46 -2.37 21.11
C THR A 77 -3.77 -1.90 21.76
N PRO A 78 -4.44 -2.71 22.59
CA PRO A 78 -5.60 -2.29 23.32
C PRO A 78 -5.36 -0.99 24.11
N GLY A 79 -6.27 -0.04 24.00
CA GLY A 79 -6.15 1.27 24.65
C GLY A 79 -5.40 2.33 23.83
N THR A 80 -4.96 2.03 22.61
CA THR A 80 -4.37 3.06 21.72
C THR A 80 -5.38 4.16 21.43
N GLU A 81 -5.07 5.39 21.85
CA GLU A 81 -5.93 6.56 21.66
C GLU A 81 -5.71 7.19 20.28
N ALA A 82 -6.81 7.52 19.61
CA ALA A 82 -6.77 8.27 18.37
C ALA A 82 -6.53 9.76 18.62
N LYS A 83 -5.60 10.38 17.91
CA LYS A 83 -5.46 11.84 17.83
C LYS A 83 -6.39 12.43 16.78
N TYR A 84 -6.66 11.67 15.73
CA TYR A 84 -7.48 12.05 14.60
C TYR A 84 -8.46 10.94 14.22
N LEU A 85 -9.66 11.31 13.81
CA LEU A 85 -10.62 10.42 13.17
C LEU A 85 -10.70 10.76 11.68
N LEU A 86 -10.55 9.77 10.85
CA LEU A 86 -10.59 9.89 9.39
C LEU A 86 -12.06 9.97 8.93
N LEU A 87 -12.50 11.15 8.46
CA LEU A 87 -13.87 11.38 8.01
C LEU A 87 -14.05 11.16 6.51
N ASP A 88 -13.03 11.51 5.69
CA ASP A 88 -13.02 11.22 4.26
C ASP A 88 -11.63 10.78 3.80
N GLY A 89 -11.59 9.99 2.73
CA GLY A 89 -10.36 9.36 2.22
C GLY A 89 -10.08 7.97 2.80
N GLN A 90 -11.01 7.37 3.55
CA GLN A 90 -10.85 6.05 4.19
C GLN A 90 -10.32 5.00 3.21
N GLN A 91 -10.99 4.78 2.08
CA GLN A 91 -10.63 3.71 1.14
C GLN A 91 -9.20 3.91 0.61
N ARG A 92 -8.83 5.15 0.27
CA ARG A 92 -7.49 5.51 -0.22
C ARG A 92 -6.43 5.27 0.85
N LEU A 93 -6.63 5.82 2.04
CA LEU A 93 -5.63 5.71 3.10
C LEU A 93 -5.48 4.26 3.60
N THR A 94 -6.58 3.50 3.67
CA THR A 94 -6.54 2.05 3.97
C THR A 94 -5.73 1.29 2.93
N SER A 95 -6.01 1.50 1.63
CA SER A 95 -5.27 0.84 0.54
C SER A 95 -3.79 1.15 0.59
N LEU A 96 -3.44 2.44 0.73
CA LEU A 96 -2.04 2.88 0.79
C LEU A 96 -1.33 2.34 2.03
N THR A 97 -2.01 2.31 3.19
CA THR A 97 -1.42 1.76 4.41
C THR A 97 -1.10 0.28 4.25
N GLN A 98 -2.02 -0.52 3.69
CA GLN A 98 -1.80 -1.95 3.47
C GLN A 98 -0.74 -2.20 2.38
N ALA A 99 -0.85 -1.51 1.22
CA ALA A 99 0.03 -1.76 0.08
C ALA A 99 1.46 -1.28 0.28
N LEU A 100 1.66 -0.15 1.00
CA LEU A 100 2.95 0.52 1.15
C LEU A 100 3.62 0.26 2.50
N SER A 101 3.11 -0.68 3.30
CA SER A 101 3.71 -1.00 4.59
C SER A 101 3.47 -2.45 5.01
N GLY A 102 4.20 -2.90 6.05
CA GLY A 102 4.08 -4.25 6.58
C GLY A 102 4.44 -5.32 5.54
N ASN A 103 3.59 -6.33 5.42
CA ASN A 103 3.79 -7.42 4.44
C ASN A 103 3.28 -7.07 3.01
N GLY A 104 2.67 -5.89 2.83
CA GLY A 104 2.15 -5.43 1.54
C GLY A 104 0.88 -6.15 1.06
N VAL A 105 0.29 -7.00 1.89
CA VAL A 105 -0.93 -7.73 1.51
C VAL A 105 -2.15 -6.86 1.72
N VAL A 106 -2.91 -6.67 0.66
CA VAL A 106 -4.15 -5.90 0.64
C VAL A 106 -5.33 -6.86 0.43
N ALA A 107 -6.24 -6.89 1.39
CA ALA A 107 -7.51 -7.59 1.25
C ALA A 107 -8.43 -6.76 0.34
N THR A 108 -8.71 -7.24 -0.85
CA THR A 108 -9.46 -6.55 -1.90
C THR A 108 -10.47 -7.46 -2.60
N LYS A 109 -10.99 -7.05 -3.74
CA LYS A 109 -11.90 -7.85 -4.58
C LYS A 109 -11.65 -7.60 -6.06
N ASP A 110 -12.02 -8.57 -6.88
CA ASP A 110 -12.06 -8.39 -8.32
C ASP A 110 -13.33 -7.64 -8.77
N SER A 111 -13.44 -7.39 -10.08
CA SER A 111 -14.60 -6.74 -10.71
C SER A 111 -15.91 -7.52 -10.55
N ARG A 112 -15.84 -8.81 -10.20
CA ARG A 112 -16.99 -9.69 -9.93
C ARG A 112 -17.33 -9.76 -8.44
N GLY A 113 -16.60 -9.02 -7.59
CA GLY A 113 -16.81 -8.99 -6.14
C GLY A 113 -16.19 -10.15 -5.36
N ARG A 114 -15.39 -11.03 -5.99
CA ARG A 114 -14.69 -12.11 -5.29
C ARG A 114 -13.55 -11.55 -4.47
N LEU A 115 -13.44 -11.96 -3.21
CA LEU A 115 -12.38 -11.54 -2.31
C LEU A 115 -11.03 -12.08 -2.79
N LEU A 116 -10.02 -11.21 -2.72
CA LEU A 116 -8.65 -11.48 -3.14
C LEU A 116 -7.70 -10.86 -2.12
N ASP A 117 -6.57 -11.53 -1.89
CA ASP A 117 -5.42 -10.96 -1.22
C ASP A 117 -4.33 -10.68 -2.26
N ARG A 118 -3.92 -9.42 -2.35
CA ARG A 118 -3.00 -8.91 -3.38
C ARG A 118 -1.77 -8.24 -2.80
N ARG A 119 -0.66 -8.32 -3.53
CA ARG A 119 0.55 -7.51 -3.34
C ARG A 119 0.84 -6.73 -4.62
N TYR A 120 1.51 -5.60 -4.48
CA TYR A 120 1.79 -4.70 -5.60
C TYR A 120 3.29 -4.52 -5.76
N PHE A 121 3.71 -4.58 -7.01
CA PHE A 121 5.11 -4.45 -7.43
C PHE A 121 5.22 -3.44 -8.56
N VAL A 122 6.41 -2.86 -8.72
CA VAL A 122 6.75 -2.02 -9.87
C VAL A 122 7.92 -2.63 -10.62
N HIS A 123 7.77 -2.82 -11.93
CA HIS A 123 8.85 -3.21 -12.82
C HIS A 123 9.77 -2.00 -13.03
N MET A 124 10.98 -2.06 -12.49
CA MET A 124 11.88 -0.91 -12.38
C MET A 124 12.29 -0.36 -13.74
N GLU A 125 12.72 -1.22 -14.66
CA GLU A 125 13.14 -0.80 -15.99
C GLU A 125 12.02 -0.06 -16.74
N THR A 126 10.80 -0.63 -16.74
CA THR A 126 9.65 0.00 -17.39
C THR A 126 9.30 1.35 -16.76
N ALA A 127 9.32 1.45 -15.42
CA ALA A 127 8.98 2.68 -14.70
C ALA A 127 10.02 3.79 -14.92
N LEU A 128 11.30 3.43 -15.07
CA LEU A 128 12.41 4.38 -15.23
C LEU A 128 12.64 4.76 -16.69
N SER A 129 12.24 3.92 -17.66
CA SER A 129 12.42 4.19 -19.09
C SER A 129 11.59 5.36 -19.59
N ASP A 130 10.35 5.52 -19.09
CA ASP A 130 9.42 6.59 -19.44
C ASP A 130 8.39 6.77 -18.33
N SER A 131 8.28 8.00 -17.81
CA SER A 131 7.29 8.35 -16.78
C SER A 131 5.83 8.07 -17.20
N ASN A 132 5.54 8.04 -18.50
CA ASN A 132 4.22 7.69 -19.02
C ASN A 132 3.91 6.20 -18.88
N ARG A 133 4.94 5.35 -18.72
CA ARG A 133 4.80 3.90 -18.63
C ARG A 133 4.67 3.37 -17.20
N VAL A 134 4.61 4.23 -16.19
CA VAL A 134 4.38 3.83 -14.79
C VAL A 134 3.10 3.01 -14.64
N ASP A 135 2.07 3.29 -15.44
CA ASP A 135 0.82 2.53 -15.43
C ASP A 135 1.02 1.06 -15.88
N GLU A 136 1.90 0.82 -16.84
CA GLU A 136 2.26 -0.51 -17.31
C GLU A 136 3.21 -1.22 -16.31
N ALA A 137 4.05 -0.44 -15.63
CA ALA A 137 5.05 -0.95 -14.69
C ALA A 137 4.46 -1.49 -13.40
N VAL A 138 3.33 -0.93 -12.92
CA VAL A 138 2.70 -1.34 -11.66
C VAL A 138 1.79 -2.54 -11.89
N ILE A 139 2.11 -3.65 -11.23
CA ILE A 139 1.34 -4.89 -11.30
C ILE A 139 0.76 -5.28 -9.95
N SER A 140 -0.39 -5.98 -10.00
CA SER A 140 -1.02 -6.65 -8.87
C SER A 140 -0.84 -8.16 -9.02
N VAL A 141 -0.34 -8.81 -7.99
CA VAL A 141 -0.13 -10.26 -7.97
C VAL A 141 -0.82 -10.89 -6.74
N PRO A 142 -1.12 -12.20 -6.73
CA PRO A 142 -1.58 -12.90 -5.53
C PRO A 142 -0.66 -12.68 -4.33
N ALA A 143 -1.18 -12.82 -3.10
CA ALA A 143 -0.44 -12.56 -1.87
C ALA A 143 0.83 -13.42 -1.71
N ASP A 144 0.87 -14.60 -2.32
CA ASP A 144 2.06 -15.47 -2.35
C ASP A 144 3.16 -14.99 -3.33
N GLY A 145 2.88 -13.92 -4.09
CA GLY A 145 3.80 -13.36 -5.08
C GLY A 145 3.84 -14.13 -6.40
N VAL A 146 3.02 -15.17 -6.60
CA VAL A 146 3.12 -16.05 -7.76
C VAL A 146 1.91 -15.93 -8.69
N VAL A 147 2.18 -15.52 -9.92
CA VAL A 147 1.18 -15.48 -10.99
C VAL A 147 1.17 -16.82 -11.72
N ARG A 148 0.01 -17.43 -11.82
CA ARG A 148 -0.18 -18.74 -12.44
C ARG A 148 -1.17 -18.66 -13.60
N SER A 149 -0.94 -19.49 -14.63
CA SER A 149 -1.84 -19.73 -15.75
C SER A 149 -2.33 -21.18 -15.78
N ASN A 150 -3.11 -21.53 -16.79
CA ASN A 150 -3.57 -22.90 -17.03
C ASN A 150 -4.17 -23.56 -15.78
N PHE A 151 -5.16 -22.89 -15.14
CA PHE A 151 -5.80 -23.34 -13.89
C PHE A 151 -4.82 -23.61 -12.73
N GLY A 152 -3.75 -22.80 -12.64
CA GLY A 152 -2.75 -22.88 -11.57
C GLY A 152 -1.60 -23.86 -11.82
N LYS A 153 -1.54 -24.52 -12.98
CA LYS A 153 -0.53 -25.53 -13.31
C LYS A 153 0.81 -24.90 -13.71
N ASP A 154 0.79 -23.77 -14.42
CA ASP A 154 1.99 -23.14 -14.96
C ASP A 154 2.30 -21.85 -14.20
N VAL A 155 3.54 -21.71 -13.71
CA VAL A 155 4.03 -20.44 -13.14
C VAL A 155 4.44 -19.53 -14.28
N VAL A 156 3.83 -18.33 -14.34
CA VAL A 156 4.10 -17.29 -15.34
C VAL A 156 5.10 -16.28 -14.80
N LEU A 157 4.97 -15.91 -13.51
CA LEU A 157 5.86 -14.97 -12.84
C LEU A 157 5.89 -15.35 -11.36
N ASP A 158 7.07 -15.38 -10.77
CA ASP A 158 7.28 -15.68 -9.35
C ASP A 158 8.07 -14.54 -8.70
N LEU A 159 7.43 -13.81 -7.80
CA LEU A 159 7.98 -12.72 -6.99
C LEU A 159 7.87 -13.03 -5.49
N GLY A 160 7.79 -14.32 -5.13
CA GLY A 160 7.53 -14.78 -3.78
C GLY A 160 8.64 -14.48 -2.78
N ASP A 161 9.87 -14.34 -3.25
CA ASP A 161 11.04 -13.97 -2.46
C ASP A 161 11.87 -12.87 -3.13
N GLN A 162 12.81 -12.29 -2.39
CA GLN A 162 13.60 -11.15 -2.83
C GLN A 162 14.53 -11.50 -4.00
N ASP A 163 15.09 -12.69 -4.03
CA ASP A 163 15.99 -13.11 -5.12
C ASP A 163 15.25 -13.12 -6.47
N LYS A 164 14.05 -13.65 -6.50
CA LYS A 164 13.18 -13.65 -7.68
C LYS A 164 12.71 -12.25 -8.08
N GLN A 165 12.45 -11.38 -7.08
CA GLN A 165 12.12 -9.98 -7.34
C GLN A 165 13.29 -9.27 -8.03
N HIS A 166 14.53 -9.49 -7.58
CA HIS A 166 15.74 -8.96 -8.19
C HIS A 166 15.94 -9.54 -9.61
N GLU A 167 15.81 -10.86 -9.78
CA GLU A 167 15.96 -11.55 -11.08
C GLU A 167 14.99 -10.99 -12.12
N HIS A 168 13.75 -10.72 -11.73
CA HIS A 168 12.72 -10.22 -12.63
C HIS A 168 12.61 -8.68 -12.66
N GLY A 169 13.45 -7.95 -11.94
CA GLY A 169 13.46 -6.49 -11.91
C GLY A 169 12.22 -5.84 -11.30
N TYR A 170 11.55 -6.53 -10.36
CA TYR A 170 10.34 -6.04 -9.70
C TYR A 170 10.58 -5.61 -8.25
N PHE A 171 10.39 -4.34 -7.97
CA PHE A 171 10.46 -3.78 -6.62
C PHE A 171 9.11 -3.92 -5.90
N PRO A 172 9.05 -4.49 -4.67
CA PRO A 172 7.84 -4.61 -3.88
C PRO A 172 7.46 -3.27 -3.23
N LEU A 173 6.26 -2.74 -3.51
CA LEU A 173 5.87 -1.39 -3.10
C LEU A 173 5.74 -1.22 -1.58
N ASN A 174 5.57 -2.28 -0.82
CA ASN A 174 5.52 -2.20 0.65
C ASN A 174 6.86 -1.79 1.30
N LEU A 175 7.97 -1.88 0.58
CA LEU A 175 9.27 -1.42 1.06
C LEU A 175 9.55 0.06 0.75
N LEU A 176 8.68 0.74 -0.01
CA LEU A 176 8.91 2.12 -0.47
C LEU A 176 9.12 3.12 0.69
N TYR A 177 8.41 2.95 1.81
CA TYR A 177 8.54 3.77 3.02
C TYR A 177 9.20 3.02 4.18
N GLY A 178 9.95 1.96 3.90
CA GLY A 178 10.64 1.12 4.89
C GLY A 178 12.06 0.75 4.44
N ASP A 179 12.28 -0.52 4.17
CA ASP A 179 13.61 -1.09 3.89
C ASP A 179 14.04 -0.96 2.42
N PHE A 180 13.64 0.12 1.75
CA PHE A 180 14.00 0.40 0.35
C PHE A 180 15.52 0.29 0.11
N MET A 181 16.33 0.94 0.95
CA MET A 181 17.77 0.96 0.77
C MET A 181 18.42 -0.41 0.93
N SER A 182 17.96 -1.22 1.88
CA SER A 182 18.48 -2.60 2.05
C SER A 182 18.22 -3.44 0.81
N TRP A 183 17.00 -3.34 0.25
CA TRP A 183 16.63 -4.07 -0.95
C TRP A 183 17.48 -3.67 -2.17
N ILE A 184 17.72 -2.36 -2.38
CA ILE A 184 18.58 -1.85 -3.48
C ILE A 184 20.04 -2.24 -3.29
N LEU A 185 20.56 -2.19 -2.07
CA LEU A 185 21.95 -2.58 -1.79
C LEU A 185 22.21 -4.06 -2.09
N GLU A 186 21.27 -4.94 -1.81
CA GLU A 186 21.36 -6.36 -2.14
C GLU A 186 21.29 -6.60 -3.65
N LEU A 187 20.50 -5.82 -4.39
CA LEU A 187 20.47 -5.86 -5.85
C LEU A 187 21.85 -5.48 -6.45
N GLN A 188 22.48 -4.42 -5.91
CA GLN A 188 23.78 -3.94 -6.38
C GLN A 188 24.97 -4.83 -5.95
N ASN A 189 24.85 -5.51 -4.81
CA ASN A 189 25.89 -6.34 -4.22
C ASN A 189 25.31 -7.72 -3.85
N PRO A 190 24.98 -8.55 -4.84
CA PRO A 190 24.42 -9.87 -4.57
C PRO A 190 25.42 -10.73 -3.77
N ALA A 191 24.90 -11.60 -2.91
CA ALA A 191 25.72 -12.56 -2.18
C ALA A 191 26.55 -13.43 -3.15
N PRO A 192 27.74 -13.92 -2.74
CA PRO A 192 28.59 -14.74 -3.61
C PRO A 192 27.83 -15.91 -4.24
N GLY A 193 27.83 -15.99 -5.56
CA GLY A 193 27.11 -17.01 -6.34
C GLY A 193 25.74 -16.59 -6.86
N LYS A 194 25.25 -15.40 -6.51
CA LYS A 194 24.04 -14.81 -7.11
C LYS A 194 24.44 -13.76 -8.15
N HIS A 195 23.98 -13.94 -9.36
CA HIS A 195 24.12 -12.96 -10.45
C HIS A 195 22.71 -12.64 -10.93
N PHE A 196 22.27 -11.41 -10.70
CA PHE A 196 21.06 -10.89 -11.32
C PHE A 196 21.48 -10.30 -12.69
N HIS A 197 20.80 -10.64 -13.75
CA HIS A 197 21.14 -10.19 -15.10
C HIS A 197 21.10 -8.66 -15.20
N ASP A 198 22.15 -8.10 -15.83
CA ASP A 198 22.26 -6.69 -16.22
C ASP A 198 21.21 -6.31 -17.26
#